data_9a2749405f800405384407ecc245476b
#
_entry.id   9a2749405f800405384407ecc245476b
#
_cell.length_a   1.000
_cell.length_b   1.000
_cell.length_c   1.000
_cell.angle_alpha   90.00
_cell.angle_beta   90.00
_cell.angle_gamma   90.00
#
_symmetry.space_group_name_H-M   'P 1'
#
loop_
_entity.id
_entity.type
_entity.pdbx_description
1 polymer ?
#
loop_
_entity_poly.entity_id
_entity_poly.type
_entity_poly.pdbx_seq_one_letter_code
_entity_poly.pdbx_strand_id
1 'polypeptide(L)'
;MCSVLFFLGDSPMHSKITNTHYPGSALNPCRICGLSALTLAGKHRKDFVYHFFHRDHDRNDSPNDPRVWKETINRTHELFKVATEDTMKEFETLTKEYGVKDWINKRFIEDQAIPLVKEKMDILRSENFARLFNPFLRLIGFDGCLDTPVEILHVFLLGIVKYLVHDFVGKLSDTQKAELEGRIESYNTSSLNMPMLQPIYLVTHVKSLIGKEFKIFLQAAPFILFPFMNTFEQEIWLPLSTLLLYAFQTHINDMADFQLNLQKHVSNFLYRIVRLTAQWVNKPKFHMILHLGESIRRFGPATLFATEKFKSFNGVVRYASTHSNRLAPGRDIAIKFADFNALRFSLSGGITYNNESQTASKSSPALLNFFQNNKSIQHTMGYDPTISETIPHYPFMKKIKLTKEEKVQCPQALASDYPDHEFQQIASLELNKHESIKKAHFV
;
A
#
# COMPACT_ATOMS: atom_id res chain seq x y z
N MET A 1 20.18 -9.61 6.13
CA MET A 1 19.71 -8.24 5.88
C MET A 1 18.41 -8.36 5.09
N CYS A 2 17.28 -7.80 5.55
CA CYS A 2 16.02 -7.88 4.81
C CYS A 2 15.84 -6.59 4.01
N SER A 3 15.61 -6.72 2.71
CA SER A 3 15.26 -5.58 1.86
C SER A 3 13.77 -5.23 2.02
N VAL A 4 13.44 -3.94 2.08
CA VAL A 4 12.06 -3.46 2.03
C VAL A 4 11.66 -3.40 0.56
N LEU A 5 10.69 -4.23 0.14
CA LEU A 5 10.20 -4.24 -1.24
C LEU A 5 9.24 -3.08 -1.51
N PHE A 6 8.31 -2.86 -0.59
CA PHE A 6 7.33 -1.77 -0.68
C PHE A 6 6.67 -1.53 0.69
N PHE A 7 6.00 -0.40 0.82
CA PHE A 7 5.27 -0.04 2.02
C PHE A 7 3.76 0.08 1.72
N LEU A 8 2.95 -0.61 2.51
CA LEU A 8 1.49 -0.57 2.41
C LEU A 8 0.89 0.26 3.55
N GLY A 9 -0.05 1.11 3.20
CA GLY A 9 -0.76 1.92 4.18
C GLY A 9 -1.89 2.73 3.55
N ASP A 10 -2.62 3.46 4.37
CA ASP A 10 -3.55 4.47 3.91
C ASP A 10 -2.82 5.75 3.46
N SER A 11 -3.56 6.68 2.86
CA SER A 11 -2.97 7.92 2.35
C SER A 11 -2.24 8.76 3.42
N PRO A 12 -2.74 8.91 4.67
CA PRO A 12 -2.00 9.57 5.74
C PRO A 12 -0.68 8.87 6.09
N MET A 13 -0.66 7.54 6.15
CA MET A 13 0.55 6.80 6.44
C MET A 13 1.56 6.92 5.28
N HIS A 14 1.10 6.77 4.04
CA HIS A 14 1.96 7.02 2.88
C HIS A 14 2.58 8.42 2.93
N SER A 15 1.81 9.46 3.27
CA SER A 15 2.36 10.83 3.38
C SER A 15 3.47 10.94 4.42
N LYS A 16 3.33 10.23 5.56
CA LYS A 16 4.39 10.19 6.60
C LYS A 16 5.66 9.50 6.09
N ILE A 17 5.50 8.39 5.40
CA ILE A 17 6.63 7.61 4.88
C ILE A 17 7.36 8.36 3.77
N THR A 18 6.62 9.01 2.88
CA THR A 18 7.16 9.68 1.70
C THR A 18 7.47 11.16 1.91
N ASN A 19 7.36 11.68 3.12
CA ASN A 19 7.53 13.08 3.43
C ASN A 19 6.71 14.02 2.53
N THR A 20 5.47 13.64 2.21
CA THR A 20 4.54 14.48 1.44
C THR A 20 3.44 15.03 2.32
N HIS A 21 2.76 16.09 1.87
CA HIS A 21 1.58 16.62 2.56
C HIS A 21 0.42 15.62 2.54
N TYR A 22 -0.49 15.73 3.52
CA TYR A 22 -1.75 14.98 3.48
C TYR A 22 -2.57 15.38 2.24
N PRO A 23 -2.93 14.43 1.37
CA PRO A 23 -3.45 14.73 0.04
C PRO A 23 -4.72 15.60 0.02
N GLY A 24 -5.58 15.47 1.03
CA GLY A 24 -6.88 16.16 1.06
C GLY A 24 -6.77 17.68 1.06
N SER A 25 -5.83 18.25 1.82
CA SER A 25 -5.61 19.69 1.96
C SER A 25 -4.40 20.22 1.18
N ALA A 26 -3.58 19.35 0.64
CA ALA A 26 -2.33 19.73 -0.02
C ALA A 26 -2.54 20.46 -1.35
N LEU A 27 -1.68 21.42 -1.64
CA LEU A 27 -1.54 21.99 -2.99
C LEU A 27 -0.88 20.99 -3.96
N ASN A 28 -0.06 20.09 -3.42
CA ASN A 28 0.61 18.99 -4.12
C ASN A 28 0.03 17.64 -3.65
N PRO A 29 -1.14 17.23 -4.12
CA PRO A 29 -1.89 16.12 -3.52
C PRO A 29 -1.39 14.72 -3.89
N CYS A 30 -0.45 14.61 -4.84
CA CYS A 30 0.08 13.33 -5.30
C CYS A 30 1.48 13.07 -4.75
N ARG A 31 1.72 11.85 -4.24
CA ARG A 31 3.05 11.40 -3.81
C ARG A 31 3.88 10.79 -4.95
N ILE A 32 3.25 10.47 -6.08
CA ILE A 32 3.88 9.77 -7.21
C ILE A 32 4.27 10.74 -8.32
N CYS A 33 3.48 11.78 -8.56
CA CYS A 33 3.77 12.77 -9.58
C CYS A 33 3.74 14.21 -9.05
N GLY A 34 4.21 15.15 -9.87
CA GLY A 34 4.32 16.57 -9.58
C GLY A 34 3.01 17.36 -9.67
N LEU A 35 1.83 16.71 -9.64
CA LEU A 35 0.55 17.41 -9.63
C LEU A 35 0.53 18.49 -8.56
N SER A 36 0.35 19.75 -8.95
CA SER A 36 0.37 20.89 -8.02
C SER A 36 -0.60 22.00 -8.44
N ALA A 37 -1.03 22.78 -7.46
CA ALA A 37 -1.75 24.02 -7.65
C ALA A 37 -1.07 25.13 -6.84
N LEU A 38 -1.04 26.36 -7.37
CA LEU A 38 -0.46 27.50 -6.65
C LEU A 38 -1.29 27.92 -5.43
N THR A 39 -2.60 27.75 -5.50
CA THR A 39 -3.54 28.11 -4.43
C THR A 39 -4.69 27.08 -4.36
N LEU A 40 -5.45 27.09 -3.27
CA LEU A 40 -6.65 26.26 -3.16
C LEU A 40 -7.69 26.59 -4.26
N ALA A 41 -7.87 27.86 -4.57
CA ALA A 41 -8.72 28.30 -5.67
C ALA A 41 -8.17 27.83 -7.03
N GLY A 42 -6.87 27.72 -7.17
CA GLY A 42 -6.20 27.20 -8.37
C GLY A 42 -6.59 25.78 -8.71
N LYS A 43 -7.00 24.96 -7.74
CA LYS A 43 -7.50 23.59 -7.99
C LYS A 43 -8.78 23.53 -8.83
N HIS A 44 -9.51 24.62 -8.94
CA HIS A 44 -10.73 24.71 -9.76
C HIS A 44 -10.45 25.27 -11.17
N ARG A 45 -9.19 25.58 -11.49
CA ARG A 45 -8.82 26.03 -12.83
C ARG A 45 -8.77 24.85 -13.80
N LYS A 46 -9.09 25.13 -15.06
CA LYS A 46 -9.15 24.14 -16.13
C LYS A 46 -7.85 23.32 -16.25
N ASP A 47 -6.71 23.99 -16.14
CA ASP A 47 -5.40 23.34 -16.25
C ASP A 47 -5.18 22.32 -15.15
N PHE A 48 -5.46 22.70 -13.88
CA PHE A 48 -5.34 21.75 -12.77
C PHE A 48 -6.32 20.58 -12.92
N VAL A 49 -7.56 20.84 -13.33
CA VAL A 49 -8.59 19.79 -13.55
C VAL A 49 -8.11 18.83 -14.64
N TYR A 50 -7.52 19.34 -15.71
CA TYR A 50 -6.91 18.53 -16.75
C TYR A 50 -5.79 17.63 -16.18
N HIS A 51 -4.80 18.21 -15.51
CA HIS A 51 -3.68 17.50 -14.90
C HIS A 51 -4.11 16.50 -13.82
N PHE A 52 -5.28 16.72 -13.20
CA PHE A 52 -5.82 15.86 -12.17
C PHE A 52 -6.49 14.60 -12.71
N PHE A 53 -7.26 14.70 -13.81
CA PHE A 53 -8.10 13.62 -14.33
C PHE A 53 -7.54 12.94 -15.58
N HIS A 54 -6.58 13.53 -16.26
CA HIS A 54 -6.12 13.06 -17.56
C HIS A 54 -4.73 12.43 -17.53
N ARG A 55 -4.57 11.42 -18.38
CA ARG A 55 -3.30 11.00 -18.95
C ARG A 55 -3.25 11.45 -20.41
N ASP A 56 -2.06 11.74 -20.90
CA ASP A 56 -1.86 11.95 -22.33
C ASP A 56 -2.05 10.60 -23.05
N HIS A 57 -3.14 10.48 -23.81
CA HIS A 57 -3.50 9.27 -24.52
C HIS A 57 -2.48 8.89 -25.61
N ASP A 58 -1.88 9.87 -26.23
CA ASP A 58 -0.97 9.65 -27.36
C ASP A 58 0.41 9.19 -26.91
N ARG A 59 0.78 9.48 -25.66
CA ARG A 59 2.10 9.17 -25.10
C ARG A 59 2.11 8.12 -24.00
N ASN A 60 0.97 7.62 -23.59
CA ASN A 60 0.84 6.75 -22.40
C ASN A 60 1.32 7.39 -21.07
N ASP A 61 1.63 8.68 -21.08
CA ASP A 61 2.25 9.40 -19.99
C ASP A 61 1.23 10.22 -19.19
N SER A 62 1.57 10.45 -17.92
CA SER A 62 0.86 11.44 -17.11
C SER A 62 1.24 12.85 -17.59
N PRO A 63 0.30 13.81 -17.65
CA PRO A 63 0.64 15.22 -17.94
C PRO A 63 1.49 15.85 -16.83
N ASN A 64 1.73 15.14 -15.74
CA ASN A 64 2.56 15.59 -14.63
C ASN A 64 3.86 14.78 -14.59
N ASP A 65 4.98 15.45 -14.40
CA ASP A 65 6.27 14.79 -14.22
C ASP A 65 6.27 13.85 -12.99
N PRO A 66 6.95 12.71 -13.07
CA PRO A 66 7.13 11.86 -11.92
C PRO A 66 7.88 12.57 -10.79
N ARG A 67 7.49 12.33 -9.54
CA ARG A 67 8.33 12.75 -8.40
C ARG A 67 9.59 11.91 -8.34
N VAL A 68 10.69 12.57 -8.01
CA VAL A 68 12.00 11.94 -7.84
C VAL A 68 12.30 11.81 -6.35
N TRP A 69 12.52 10.57 -5.87
CA TRP A 69 12.78 10.30 -4.45
C TRP A 69 14.00 11.03 -3.91
N LYS A 70 15.10 11.03 -4.68
CA LYS A 70 16.31 11.77 -4.33
C LYS A 70 16.07 13.27 -4.13
N GLU A 71 15.19 13.85 -4.94
CA GLU A 71 14.82 15.25 -4.81
C GLU A 71 14.01 15.50 -3.53
N THR A 72 13.08 14.60 -3.19
CA THR A 72 12.34 14.65 -1.91
C THR A 72 13.28 14.62 -0.71
N ILE A 73 14.33 13.78 -0.76
CA ILE A 73 15.36 13.71 0.27
C ILE A 73 16.10 15.05 0.37
N ASN A 74 16.59 15.57 -0.75
CA ASN A 74 17.33 16.84 -0.79
C ASN A 74 16.49 18.01 -0.27
N ARG A 75 15.24 18.12 -0.71
CA ARG A 75 14.30 19.14 -0.24
C ARG A 75 13.97 19.01 1.26
N THR A 76 13.91 17.78 1.78
CA THR A 76 13.75 17.59 3.23
C THR A 76 14.92 18.15 4.01
N HIS A 77 16.16 17.94 3.56
CA HIS A 77 17.37 18.49 4.20
C HIS A 77 17.43 20.02 4.07
N GLU A 78 17.10 20.55 2.91
CA GLU A 78 17.02 22.00 2.67
C GLU A 78 15.98 22.67 3.59
N LEU A 79 14.77 22.13 3.67
CA LEU A 79 13.72 22.63 4.55
C LEU A 79 14.12 22.61 6.03
N PHE A 80 14.86 21.59 6.46
CA PHE A 80 15.40 21.55 7.82
C PHE A 80 16.41 22.69 8.06
N LYS A 81 17.28 22.96 7.08
CA LYS A 81 18.23 24.06 7.13
C LYS A 81 17.50 25.40 7.22
N VAL A 82 16.55 25.67 6.33
CA VAL A 82 15.74 26.89 6.37
C VAL A 82 15.00 27.07 7.70
N ALA A 83 14.42 25.98 8.26
CA ALA A 83 13.73 26.06 9.55
C ALA A 83 14.66 26.37 10.73
N THR A 84 15.96 26.07 10.63
CA THR A 84 16.93 26.26 11.73
C THR A 84 17.80 27.50 11.56
N GLU A 85 17.98 28.01 10.33
CA GLU A 85 18.88 29.14 10.00
C GLU A 85 18.13 30.39 9.53
N ASP A 86 16.90 30.23 8.99
CA ASP A 86 16.11 31.32 8.43
C ASP A 86 14.80 31.57 9.24
N THR A 87 13.72 31.94 8.55
CA THR A 87 12.45 32.24 9.19
C THR A 87 11.44 31.10 9.02
N MET A 88 10.60 30.88 10.04
CA MET A 88 9.49 29.91 9.96
C MET A 88 8.50 30.24 8.83
N LYS A 89 8.36 31.50 8.46
CA LYS A 89 7.51 31.93 7.35
C LYS A 89 8.04 31.42 5.99
N GLU A 90 9.35 31.49 5.80
CA GLU A 90 10.01 30.98 4.61
C GLU A 90 9.94 29.47 4.53
N PHE A 91 10.22 28.78 5.67
CA PHE A 91 10.02 27.35 5.79
C PHE A 91 8.60 26.90 5.41
N GLU A 92 7.55 27.56 5.90
CA GLU A 92 6.17 27.25 5.56
C GLU A 92 5.86 27.47 4.08
N THR A 93 6.45 28.49 3.47
CA THR A 93 6.29 28.80 2.04
C THR A 93 6.91 27.71 1.19
N LEU A 94 8.18 27.41 1.42
CA LEU A 94 8.92 26.38 0.68
C LEU A 94 8.34 24.97 0.90
N THR A 95 7.88 24.67 2.12
CA THR A 95 7.19 23.40 2.42
C THR A 95 5.96 23.19 1.52
N LYS A 96 5.18 24.25 1.27
CA LYS A 96 4.01 24.20 0.38
C LYS A 96 4.41 24.11 -1.09
N GLU A 97 5.42 24.86 -1.48
CA GLU A 97 5.94 24.90 -2.86
C GLU A 97 6.53 23.54 -3.26
N TYR A 98 7.41 22.98 -2.43
CA TYR A 98 8.03 21.68 -2.68
C TYR A 98 7.06 20.50 -2.51
N GLY A 99 5.97 20.71 -1.78
CA GLY A 99 5.05 19.64 -1.40
C GLY A 99 5.71 18.59 -0.52
N VAL A 100 6.69 18.99 0.30
CA VAL A 100 7.48 18.10 1.17
C VAL A 100 7.30 18.51 2.63
N LYS A 101 7.06 17.53 3.51
CA LYS A 101 6.97 17.71 4.95
C LYS A 101 7.38 16.45 5.70
N ASP A 102 8.37 16.54 6.58
CA ASP A 102 8.71 15.44 7.48
C ASP A 102 7.72 15.40 8.67
N TRP A 103 6.79 14.43 8.63
CA TRP A 103 5.78 14.24 9.66
C TRP A 103 6.30 13.43 10.85
N ILE A 104 7.32 12.61 10.65
CA ILE A 104 7.84 11.69 11.67
C ILE A 104 8.69 12.47 12.66
N ASN A 105 9.59 13.29 12.15
CA ASN A 105 10.53 14.06 12.94
C ASN A 105 10.22 15.57 13.01
N LYS A 106 8.99 15.95 12.69
CA LYS A 106 8.53 17.35 12.70
C LYS A 106 8.81 18.10 14.01
N ARG A 107 8.88 17.39 15.14
CA ARG A 107 9.17 17.99 16.44
C ARG A 107 10.53 18.69 16.51
N PHE A 108 11.52 18.24 15.76
CA PHE A 108 12.81 18.90 15.66
C PHE A 108 12.74 20.27 14.97
N ILE A 109 11.64 20.56 14.28
CA ILE A 109 11.36 21.85 13.66
C ILE A 109 10.33 22.63 14.50
N GLU A 110 9.18 22.00 14.78
CA GLU A 110 8.04 22.65 15.47
C GLU A 110 8.36 23.02 16.94
N ASP A 111 9.14 22.18 17.63
CA ASP A 111 9.44 22.28 19.06
C ASP A 111 10.91 22.68 19.34
N GLN A 112 11.65 23.21 18.36
CA GLN A 112 13.09 23.51 18.49
C GLN A 112 13.45 24.53 19.59
N ALA A 113 12.50 25.37 19.99
CA ALA A 113 12.69 26.30 21.10
C ALA A 113 12.65 25.62 22.49
N ILE A 114 12.16 24.37 22.58
CA ILE A 114 12.10 23.62 23.83
C ILE A 114 13.52 23.13 24.18
N PRO A 115 14.08 23.44 25.39
CA PRO A 115 15.46 23.11 25.74
C PRO A 115 15.81 21.65 25.55
N LEU A 116 14.94 20.72 25.98
CA LEU A 116 15.14 19.28 25.84
C LEU A 116 15.19 18.84 24.37
N VAL A 117 14.40 19.45 23.50
CA VAL A 117 14.41 19.15 22.06
C VAL A 117 15.69 19.66 21.42
N LYS A 118 16.11 20.89 21.79
CA LYS A 118 17.36 21.48 21.32
C LYS A 118 18.57 20.65 21.73
N GLU A 119 18.69 20.28 22.99
CA GLU A 119 19.76 19.39 23.50
C GLU A 119 19.81 18.09 22.71
N LYS A 120 18.68 17.44 22.48
CA LYS A 120 18.60 16.21 21.70
C LYS A 120 19.01 16.42 20.24
N MET A 121 18.64 17.55 19.63
CA MET A 121 19.07 17.90 18.28
C MET A 121 20.60 18.07 18.19
N ASP A 122 21.19 18.74 19.17
CA ASP A 122 22.65 18.99 19.22
C ASP A 122 23.43 17.67 19.39
N ILE A 123 22.94 16.77 20.24
CA ILE A 123 23.48 15.41 20.37
C ILE A 123 23.39 14.67 19.03
N LEU A 124 22.24 14.64 18.38
CA LEU A 124 22.04 13.95 17.12
C LEU A 124 22.85 14.57 15.97
N ARG A 125 23.06 15.88 15.98
CA ARG A 125 23.94 16.56 15.00
C ARG A 125 25.37 16.09 15.11
N SER A 126 25.89 15.86 16.32
CA SER A 126 27.24 15.39 16.54
C SER A 126 27.45 13.89 16.34
N GLU A 127 26.47 13.08 16.77
CA GLU A 127 26.57 11.61 16.70
C GLU A 127 26.10 11.01 15.39
N ASN A 128 24.91 11.40 14.93
CA ASN A 128 24.30 10.86 13.73
C ASN A 128 23.21 11.80 13.18
N PHE A 129 23.64 12.78 12.40
CA PHE A 129 22.77 13.79 11.77
C PHE A 129 21.58 13.21 11.02
N ALA A 130 21.75 12.03 10.38
CA ALA A 130 20.66 11.40 9.64
C ALA A 130 19.47 10.96 10.52
N ARG A 131 19.63 10.86 11.84
CA ARG A 131 18.55 10.53 12.78
C ARG A 131 17.60 11.72 13.05
N LEU A 132 17.94 12.91 12.62
CA LEU A 132 17.05 14.08 12.66
C LEU A 132 15.91 13.99 11.66
N PHE A 133 16.03 13.11 10.67
CA PHE A 133 15.08 12.98 9.57
C PHE A 133 14.31 11.67 9.63
N ASN A 134 13.25 11.62 8.87
CA ASN A 134 12.45 10.42 8.63
C ASN A 134 13.36 9.21 8.29
N PRO A 135 13.29 8.10 9.05
CA PRO A 135 14.16 6.96 8.85
C PRO A 135 14.01 6.30 7.47
N PHE A 136 12.88 6.46 6.80
CA PHE A 136 12.67 5.92 5.46
C PHE A 136 13.55 6.58 4.39
N LEU A 137 14.02 7.81 4.61
CA LEU A 137 14.95 8.49 3.70
C LEU A 137 16.33 7.80 3.61
N ARG A 138 16.64 6.92 4.56
CA ARG A 138 17.93 6.21 4.68
C ARG A 138 17.88 4.77 4.19
N LEU A 139 16.70 4.28 3.79
CA LEU A 139 16.57 2.90 3.34
C LEU A 139 17.23 2.73 1.97
N ILE A 140 18.23 1.85 1.93
CA ILE A 140 18.92 1.51 0.69
C ILE A 140 17.99 0.69 -0.19
N GLY A 141 17.85 1.08 -1.47
CA GLY A 141 17.00 0.38 -2.42
C GLY A 141 15.50 0.66 -2.28
N PHE A 142 15.09 1.58 -1.39
CA PHE A 142 13.70 2.01 -1.25
C PHE A 142 13.50 3.37 -1.94
N ASP A 143 12.50 3.43 -2.81
CA ASP A 143 12.03 4.65 -3.46
C ASP A 143 10.62 4.99 -2.96
N GLY A 144 10.49 6.03 -2.14
CA GLY A 144 9.20 6.39 -1.54
C GLY A 144 8.12 6.75 -2.56
N CYS A 145 8.48 7.19 -3.77
CA CYS A 145 7.52 7.53 -4.83
C CYS A 145 7.00 6.26 -5.52
N LEU A 146 7.84 5.26 -5.72
CA LEU A 146 7.54 4.03 -6.47
C LEU A 146 7.17 2.84 -5.58
N ASP A 147 7.78 2.74 -4.38
CA ASP A 147 7.59 1.61 -3.45
C ASP A 147 6.44 1.85 -2.44
N THR A 148 5.55 2.78 -2.75
CA THR A 148 4.28 3.02 -2.04
C THR A 148 3.11 2.83 -3.00
N PRO A 149 2.74 1.58 -3.34
CA PRO A 149 1.76 1.30 -4.39
C PRO A 149 0.39 1.91 -4.13
N VAL A 150 -0.38 2.08 -5.20
CA VAL A 150 -1.78 2.51 -5.14
C VAL A 150 -2.63 1.34 -4.64
N GLU A 151 -3.01 1.39 -3.40
CA GLU A 151 -3.68 0.32 -2.69
C GLU A 151 -5.19 0.37 -2.93
N ILE A 152 -5.78 -0.75 -3.37
CA ILE A 152 -7.16 -0.79 -3.87
C ILE A 152 -8.22 -0.62 -2.78
N LEU A 153 -7.97 -1.03 -1.54
CA LEU A 153 -8.96 -0.85 -0.47
C LEU A 153 -9.20 0.64 -0.19
N HIS A 154 -8.14 1.42 0.03
CA HIS A 154 -8.27 2.82 0.45
C HIS A 154 -8.45 3.79 -0.73
N VAL A 155 -7.88 3.50 -1.90
CA VAL A 155 -8.00 4.36 -3.08
C VAL A 155 -9.27 4.03 -3.86
N PHE A 156 -9.52 2.76 -4.19
CA PHE A 156 -10.65 2.37 -5.02
C PHE A 156 -11.92 2.18 -4.19
N LEU A 157 -11.98 1.22 -3.26
CA LEU A 157 -13.22 0.90 -2.52
C LEU A 157 -13.62 1.99 -1.51
N LEU A 158 -12.76 2.31 -0.53
CA LEU A 158 -12.99 3.34 0.51
C LEU A 158 -12.70 4.76 0.02
N GLY A 159 -12.29 4.88 -1.23
CA GLY A 159 -12.08 6.13 -1.92
C GLY A 159 -13.16 6.38 -2.95
N ILE A 160 -12.89 6.01 -4.18
CA ILE A 160 -13.73 6.31 -5.32
C ILE A 160 -15.14 5.75 -5.14
N VAL A 161 -15.27 4.44 -4.92
CA VAL A 161 -16.58 3.77 -4.80
C VAL A 161 -17.39 4.34 -3.64
N LYS A 162 -16.78 4.47 -2.47
CA LYS A 162 -17.43 5.06 -1.31
C LYS A 162 -17.98 6.47 -1.58
N TYR A 163 -17.18 7.34 -2.21
CA TYR A 163 -17.63 8.70 -2.49
C TYR A 163 -18.84 8.71 -3.45
N LEU A 164 -18.80 7.89 -4.50
CA LEU A 164 -19.88 7.80 -5.47
C LEU A 164 -21.14 7.17 -4.88
N VAL A 165 -21.01 6.11 -4.07
CA VAL A 165 -22.16 5.51 -3.37
C VAL A 165 -22.78 6.49 -2.39
N HIS A 166 -21.99 7.22 -1.61
CA HIS A 166 -22.52 8.22 -0.66
C HIS A 166 -23.23 9.37 -1.38
N ASP A 167 -22.67 9.86 -2.48
CA ASP A 167 -23.27 10.92 -3.29
C ASP A 167 -24.61 10.44 -3.90
N PHE A 168 -24.62 9.23 -4.44
CA PHE A 168 -25.80 8.63 -5.04
C PHE A 168 -26.92 8.40 -4.01
N VAL A 169 -26.66 7.67 -2.94
CA VAL A 169 -27.67 7.36 -1.91
C VAL A 169 -28.13 8.64 -1.19
N GLY A 170 -27.22 9.61 -1.04
CA GLY A 170 -27.56 10.91 -0.44
C GLY A 170 -28.55 11.76 -1.25
N LYS A 171 -28.68 11.52 -2.55
CA LYS A 171 -29.61 12.22 -3.45
C LYS A 171 -31.00 11.57 -3.53
N LEU A 172 -31.11 10.32 -3.07
CA LEU A 172 -32.39 9.59 -3.12
C LEU A 172 -33.37 10.10 -2.07
N SER A 173 -34.64 10.24 -2.46
CA SER A 173 -35.76 10.43 -1.54
C SER A 173 -35.98 9.18 -0.68
N ASP A 174 -36.72 9.32 0.41
CA ASP A 174 -36.98 8.17 1.29
C ASP A 174 -37.81 7.08 0.56
N THR A 175 -38.75 7.46 -0.35
CA THR A 175 -39.44 6.51 -1.20
C THR A 175 -38.48 5.75 -2.12
N GLN A 176 -37.54 6.44 -2.74
CA GLN A 176 -36.55 5.81 -3.61
C GLN A 176 -35.60 4.93 -2.82
N LYS A 177 -35.22 5.28 -1.58
CA LYS A 177 -34.43 4.42 -0.70
C LYS A 177 -35.16 3.12 -0.36
N ALA A 178 -36.49 3.22 -0.02
CA ALA A 178 -37.30 2.04 0.24
C ALA A 178 -37.40 1.13 -1.02
N GLU A 179 -37.56 1.73 -2.21
CA GLU A 179 -37.56 0.99 -3.47
C GLU A 179 -36.18 0.32 -3.72
N LEU A 180 -35.11 1.02 -3.47
CA LEU A 180 -33.73 0.47 -3.58
C LEU A 180 -33.52 -0.70 -2.63
N GLU A 181 -33.99 -0.60 -1.38
CA GLU A 181 -33.96 -1.70 -0.42
C GLU A 181 -34.71 -2.93 -0.94
N GLY A 182 -35.90 -2.76 -1.49
CA GLY A 182 -36.67 -3.85 -2.10
C GLY A 182 -35.95 -4.49 -3.31
N ARG A 183 -35.30 -3.68 -4.15
CA ARG A 183 -34.49 -4.18 -5.28
C ARG A 183 -33.26 -4.97 -4.82
N ILE A 184 -32.59 -4.52 -3.76
CA ILE A 184 -31.47 -5.24 -3.17
C ILE A 184 -31.94 -6.57 -2.58
N GLU A 185 -33.08 -6.59 -1.91
CA GLU A 185 -33.67 -7.81 -1.32
C GLU A 185 -34.05 -8.84 -2.38
N SER A 186 -34.61 -8.38 -3.48
CA SER A 186 -35.01 -9.24 -4.61
C SER A 186 -33.85 -9.69 -5.49
N TYR A 187 -32.63 -9.15 -5.30
CA TYR A 187 -31.47 -9.46 -6.12
C TYR A 187 -30.92 -10.85 -5.81
N ASN A 188 -31.01 -11.74 -6.77
CA ASN A 188 -30.55 -13.12 -6.62
C ASN A 188 -29.02 -13.22 -6.69
N THR A 189 -28.39 -13.54 -5.58
CA THR A 189 -26.94 -13.72 -5.46
C THR A 189 -26.45 -15.16 -5.56
N SER A 190 -27.35 -16.15 -5.67
CA SER A 190 -27.02 -17.58 -5.52
C SER A 190 -26.01 -18.09 -6.55
N SER A 191 -26.00 -17.53 -7.78
CA SER A 191 -25.05 -17.93 -8.85
C SER A 191 -23.80 -17.06 -8.92
N LEU A 192 -23.67 -16.02 -8.07
CA LEU A 192 -22.65 -14.98 -8.22
C LEU A 192 -21.48 -15.11 -7.22
N ASN A 193 -21.48 -16.18 -6.42
CA ASN A 193 -20.51 -16.34 -5.32
C ASN A 193 -20.42 -15.08 -4.44
N MET A 194 -21.57 -14.42 -4.22
CA MET A 194 -21.71 -13.25 -3.37
C MET A 194 -22.48 -13.62 -2.09
N PRO A 195 -22.15 -13.04 -0.95
CA PRO A 195 -22.97 -13.19 0.24
C PRO A 195 -24.34 -12.54 0.02
N MET A 196 -25.34 -12.99 0.76
CA MET A 196 -26.65 -12.37 0.78
C MET A 196 -26.51 -10.90 1.15
N LEU A 197 -27.16 -10.03 0.38
CA LEU A 197 -27.14 -8.59 0.61
C LEU A 197 -28.03 -8.24 1.81
N GLN A 198 -27.65 -7.24 2.56
CA GLN A 198 -28.43 -6.72 3.69
C GLN A 198 -28.99 -5.34 3.29
N PRO A 199 -30.24 -5.26 2.77
CA PRO A 199 -30.77 -4.06 2.13
C PRO A 199 -30.72 -2.82 3.02
N ILE A 200 -31.32 -2.91 4.21
CA ILE A 200 -31.39 -1.81 5.18
C ILE A 200 -29.97 -1.34 5.55
N TYR A 201 -29.03 -2.27 5.78
CA TYR A 201 -27.65 -1.93 6.14
C TYR A 201 -26.95 -1.19 5.01
N LEU A 202 -27.13 -1.64 3.76
CA LEU A 202 -26.47 -1.05 2.60
C LEU A 202 -27.01 0.35 2.24
N VAL A 203 -28.26 0.65 2.52
CA VAL A 203 -28.89 1.92 2.18
C VAL A 203 -28.91 2.88 3.38
N THR A 204 -29.50 2.46 4.50
CA THR A 204 -29.65 3.32 5.69
C THR A 204 -28.34 3.57 6.40
N HIS A 205 -27.44 2.56 6.48
CA HIS A 205 -26.14 2.67 7.14
C HIS A 205 -24.97 2.84 6.16
N VAL A 206 -25.22 3.40 5.00
CA VAL A 206 -24.23 3.59 3.91
C VAL A 206 -22.94 4.24 4.38
N LYS A 207 -22.97 5.13 5.38
CA LYS A 207 -21.78 5.80 5.94
C LYS A 207 -20.88 4.87 6.78
N SER A 208 -21.42 3.76 7.27
CA SER A 208 -20.74 2.78 8.11
C SER A 208 -20.15 1.60 7.33
N LEU A 209 -20.43 1.53 6.03
CA LEU A 209 -19.96 0.44 5.17
C LEU A 209 -18.42 0.35 5.14
N ILE A 210 -17.92 -0.86 5.09
CA ILE A 210 -16.50 -1.19 4.94
C ILE A 210 -16.19 -1.66 3.51
N GLY A 211 -14.91 -1.89 3.20
CA GLY A 211 -14.48 -2.23 1.84
C GLY A 211 -15.21 -3.41 1.23
N LYS A 212 -15.49 -4.45 2.03
CA LYS A 212 -16.23 -5.63 1.57
C LYS A 212 -17.64 -5.28 1.06
N GLU A 213 -18.38 -4.47 1.80
CA GLU A 213 -19.71 -4.05 1.40
C GLU A 213 -19.69 -3.17 0.14
N PHE A 214 -18.71 -2.27 0.02
CA PHE A 214 -18.55 -1.47 -1.21
C PHE A 214 -18.20 -2.32 -2.42
N LYS A 215 -17.39 -3.37 -2.26
CA LYS A 215 -17.11 -4.33 -3.33
C LYS A 215 -18.37 -5.05 -3.78
N ILE A 216 -19.18 -5.54 -2.84
CA ILE A 216 -20.45 -6.22 -3.10
C ILE A 216 -21.44 -5.25 -3.77
N PHE A 217 -21.57 -4.06 -3.22
CA PHE A 217 -22.45 -3.03 -3.76
C PHE A 217 -22.10 -2.71 -5.23
N LEU A 218 -20.82 -2.58 -5.55
CA LEU A 218 -20.37 -2.28 -6.90
C LEU A 218 -20.61 -3.43 -7.88
N GLN A 219 -20.54 -4.68 -7.44
CA GLN A 219 -20.87 -5.84 -8.27
C GLN A 219 -22.35 -5.87 -8.67
N ALA A 220 -23.24 -5.46 -7.77
CA ALA A 220 -24.68 -5.41 -8.00
C ALA A 220 -25.13 -4.09 -8.66
N ALA A 221 -24.31 -3.04 -8.61
CA ALA A 221 -24.68 -1.68 -8.98
C ALA A 221 -25.40 -1.53 -10.35
N PRO A 222 -24.90 -2.11 -11.46
CA PRO A 222 -25.58 -1.97 -12.75
C PRO A 222 -27.02 -2.50 -12.75
N PHE A 223 -27.33 -3.45 -11.90
CA PHE A 223 -28.64 -4.11 -11.83
C PHE A 223 -29.61 -3.42 -10.87
N ILE A 224 -29.09 -2.88 -9.76
CA ILE A 224 -29.92 -2.33 -8.70
C ILE A 224 -30.05 -0.80 -8.75
N LEU A 225 -29.00 -0.08 -9.26
CA LEU A 225 -28.97 1.39 -9.23
C LEU A 225 -29.45 2.05 -10.51
N PHE A 226 -29.28 1.42 -11.67
CA PHE A 226 -29.59 2.04 -12.96
C PHE A 226 -31.00 2.58 -13.10
N PRO A 227 -32.05 1.97 -12.52
CA PRO A 227 -33.40 2.54 -12.57
C PRO A 227 -33.54 3.92 -11.91
N PHE A 228 -32.63 4.28 -11.01
CA PHE A 228 -32.64 5.58 -10.31
C PHE A 228 -31.67 6.59 -10.94
N MET A 229 -30.96 6.22 -12.00
CA MET A 229 -29.93 7.02 -12.63
C MET A 229 -30.34 7.53 -14.00
N ASN A 230 -29.97 8.77 -14.29
CA ASN A 230 -30.00 9.26 -15.65
C ASN A 230 -28.86 8.62 -16.49
N THR A 231 -28.88 8.79 -17.81
CA THR A 231 -27.92 8.20 -18.74
C THR A 231 -26.48 8.60 -18.42
N PHE A 232 -26.22 9.84 -18.00
CA PHE A 232 -24.87 10.30 -17.68
C PHE A 232 -24.32 9.63 -16.41
N GLU A 233 -25.17 9.40 -15.42
CA GLU A 233 -24.79 8.66 -14.21
C GLU A 233 -24.53 7.19 -14.52
N GLN A 234 -25.36 6.53 -15.31
CA GLN A 234 -25.15 5.16 -15.77
C GLN A 234 -23.81 5.01 -16.51
N GLU A 235 -23.46 6.01 -17.34
CA GLU A 235 -22.19 6.07 -18.05
C GLU A 235 -20.96 6.14 -17.14
N ILE A 236 -21.09 6.56 -15.88
CA ILE A 236 -20.01 6.53 -14.87
C ILE A 236 -19.94 5.17 -14.18
N TRP A 237 -21.09 4.62 -13.81
CA TRP A 237 -21.14 3.39 -13.03
C TRP A 237 -20.72 2.15 -13.84
N LEU A 238 -20.97 2.14 -15.15
CA LEU A 238 -20.56 1.02 -16.00
C LEU A 238 -19.03 0.87 -16.08
N PRO A 239 -18.23 1.91 -16.44
CA PRO A 239 -16.77 1.82 -16.37
C PRO A 239 -16.22 1.54 -14.96
N LEU A 240 -16.88 2.08 -13.93
CA LEU A 240 -16.48 1.80 -12.54
C LEU A 240 -16.63 0.31 -12.20
N SER A 241 -17.73 -0.31 -12.60
CA SER A 241 -17.96 -1.76 -12.42
C SER A 241 -16.97 -2.59 -13.25
N THR A 242 -16.59 -2.13 -14.45
CA THR A 242 -15.55 -2.77 -15.25
C THR A 242 -14.19 -2.67 -14.57
N LEU A 243 -13.84 -1.52 -13.98
CA LEU A 243 -12.58 -1.36 -13.25
C LEU A 243 -12.47 -2.30 -12.05
N LEU A 244 -13.59 -2.72 -11.45
CA LEU A 244 -13.58 -3.73 -10.38
C LEU A 244 -12.94 -5.04 -10.86
N LEU A 245 -13.23 -5.48 -12.09
CA LEU A 245 -12.70 -6.72 -12.64
C LEU A 245 -11.17 -6.65 -12.77
N TYR A 246 -10.64 -5.52 -13.22
CA TYR A 246 -9.19 -5.30 -13.33
C TYR A 246 -8.53 -5.15 -11.95
N ALA A 247 -9.14 -4.40 -11.04
CA ALA A 247 -8.58 -4.18 -9.70
C ALA A 247 -8.51 -5.45 -8.85
N PHE A 248 -9.41 -6.41 -9.05
CA PHE A 248 -9.48 -7.65 -8.28
C PHE A 248 -9.04 -8.90 -9.05
N GLN A 249 -8.45 -8.74 -10.21
CA GLN A 249 -7.82 -9.85 -10.93
C GLN A 249 -6.66 -10.42 -10.11
N THR A 250 -6.63 -11.75 -9.98
CA THR A 250 -5.61 -12.46 -9.17
C THR A 250 -4.48 -13.02 -10.02
N HIS A 251 -4.69 -13.11 -11.34
CA HIS A 251 -3.73 -13.62 -12.30
C HIS A 251 -3.76 -12.76 -13.56
N ILE A 252 -2.60 -12.41 -14.09
CA ILE A 252 -2.42 -11.62 -15.31
C ILE A 252 -1.59 -12.45 -16.28
N ASN A 253 -2.19 -12.89 -17.38
CA ASN A 253 -1.54 -13.70 -18.38
C ASN A 253 -0.61 -12.88 -19.28
N ASP A 254 -1.09 -11.71 -19.72
CA ASP A 254 -0.36 -10.76 -20.54
C ASP A 254 -0.37 -9.39 -19.85
N MET A 255 0.78 -8.97 -19.35
CA MET A 255 0.91 -7.70 -18.64
C MET A 255 0.74 -6.49 -19.58
N ALA A 256 1.19 -6.59 -20.83
CA ALA A 256 1.12 -5.47 -21.78
C ALA A 256 -0.34 -5.19 -22.18
N ASP A 257 -1.07 -6.23 -22.57
CA ASP A 257 -2.50 -6.12 -22.87
C ASP A 257 -3.31 -5.67 -21.65
N PHE A 258 -3.03 -6.23 -20.49
CA PHE A 258 -3.67 -5.83 -19.24
C PHE A 258 -3.47 -4.33 -18.94
N GLN A 259 -2.23 -3.82 -19.07
CA GLN A 259 -1.91 -2.41 -18.82
C GLN A 259 -2.66 -1.48 -19.78
N LEU A 260 -2.68 -1.82 -21.07
CA LEU A 260 -3.38 -1.05 -22.10
C LEU A 260 -4.88 -0.97 -21.78
N ASN A 261 -5.51 -2.09 -21.47
CA ASN A 261 -6.93 -2.15 -21.15
C ASN A 261 -7.26 -1.44 -19.83
N LEU A 262 -6.47 -1.65 -18.77
CA LEU A 262 -6.65 -0.96 -17.50
C LEU A 262 -6.59 0.56 -17.68
N GLN A 263 -5.59 1.05 -18.42
CA GLN A 263 -5.42 2.48 -18.70
C GLN A 263 -6.62 3.04 -19.47
N LYS A 264 -7.09 2.33 -20.49
CA LYS A 264 -8.27 2.72 -21.27
C LYS A 264 -9.51 2.85 -20.37
N HIS A 265 -9.72 1.89 -19.46
CA HIS A 265 -10.88 1.92 -18.57
C HIS A 265 -10.76 3.02 -17.50
N VAL A 266 -9.58 3.24 -16.93
CA VAL A 266 -9.33 4.34 -15.99
C VAL A 266 -9.58 5.68 -16.67
N SER A 267 -9.03 5.90 -17.86
CA SER A 267 -9.20 7.15 -18.60
C SER A 267 -10.65 7.40 -18.99
N ASN A 268 -11.37 6.37 -19.46
CA ASN A 268 -12.79 6.47 -19.78
C ASN A 268 -13.63 6.82 -18.53
N PHE A 269 -13.36 6.17 -17.39
CA PHE A 269 -14.03 6.46 -16.14
C PHE A 269 -13.81 7.91 -15.70
N LEU A 270 -12.58 8.38 -15.67
CA LEU A 270 -12.23 9.74 -15.24
C LEU A 270 -12.79 10.80 -16.20
N TYR A 271 -12.77 10.55 -17.50
CA TYR A 271 -13.38 11.42 -18.50
C TYR A 271 -14.88 11.60 -18.28
N ARG A 272 -15.60 10.51 -17.96
CA ARG A 272 -17.03 10.59 -17.68
C ARG A 272 -17.34 11.30 -16.36
N ILE A 273 -16.50 11.07 -15.34
CA ILE A 273 -16.61 11.79 -14.07
C ILE A 273 -16.51 13.30 -14.27
N VAL A 274 -15.51 13.78 -15.00
CA VAL A 274 -15.29 15.22 -15.17
C VAL A 274 -16.35 15.88 -16.06
N ARG A 275 -16.94 15.11 -16.99
CA ARG A 275 -18.07 15.59 -17.81
C ARG A 275 -19.34 15.82 -16.99
N LEU A 276 -19.58 14.99 -15.97
CA LEU A 276 -20.73 15.16 -15.11
C LEU A 276 -20.50 16.28 -14.10
N THR A 277 -19.35 16.27 -13.43
CA THR A 277 -19.03 17.26 -12.39
C THR A 277 -17.56 17.28 -12.05
N ALA A 278 -17.01 18.46 -11.83
CA ALA A 278 -15.64 18.65 -11.36
C ALA A 278 -15.52 18.63 -9.80
N GLN A 279 -16.60 18.35 -9.07
CA GLN A 279 -16.59 18.35 -7.59
C GLN A 279 -15.54 17.42 -6.98
N TRP A 280 -15.16 16.36 -7.71
CA TRP A 280 -14.21 15.35 -7.26
C TRP A 280 -12.74 15.76 -7.33
N VAL A 281 -12.44 16.92 -7.92
CA VAL A 281 -11.06 17.47 -7.99
C VAL A 281 -10.45 17.68 -6.60
N ASN A 282 -11.25 17.81 -5.55
CA ASN A 282 -10.79 17.89 -4.16
C ASN A 282 -10.65 16.52 -3.47
N LYS A 283 -10.83 15.42 -4.21
CA LYS A 283 -10.69 14.05 -3.72
C LYS A 283 -9.51 13.36 -4.40
N PRO A 284 -8.29 13.47 -3.86
CA PRO A 284 -7.05 13.00 -4.49
C PRO A 284 -7.05 11.54 -4.93
N LYS A 285 -7.93 10.73 -4.37
CA LYS A 285 -8.07 9.31 -4.73
C LYS A 285 -8.51 9.10 -6.18
N PHE A 286 -9.28 10.05 -6.75
CA PHE A 286 -9.61 10.00 -8.18
C PHE A 286 -8.39 10.25 -9.06
N HIS A 287 -7.43 11.04 -8.62
CA HIS A 287 -6.15 11.18 -9.32
C HIS A 287 -5.26 9.95 -9.12
N MET A 288 -5.21 9.42 -7.89
CA MET A 288 -4.32 8.30 -7.58
C MET A 288 -4.57 7.04 -8.41
N ILE A 289 -5.81 6.81 -8.89
CA ILE A 289 -6.14 5.65 -9.72
C ILE A 289 -5.36 5.64 -11.06
N LEU A 290 -4.91 6.80 -11.55
CA LEU A 290 -4.07 6.91 -12.74
C LEU A 290 -2.74 6.15 -12.59
N HIS A 291 -2.24 6.02 -11.36
CA HIS A 291 -0.98 5.35 -11.03
C HIS A 291 -1.15 3.87 -10.66
N LEU A 292 -2.39 3.33 -10.71
CA LEU A 292 -2.64 1.92 -10.36
C LEU A 292 -1.93 0.96 -11.33
N GLY A 293 -1.93 1.28 -12.62
CA GLY A 293 -1.28 0.48 -13.65
C GLY A 293 0.22 0.29 -13.37
N GLU A 294 0.92 1.36 -13.02
CA GLU A 294 2.34 1.29 -12.69
C GLU A 294 2.61 0.44 -11.44
N SER A 295 1.76 0.59 -10.42
CA SER A 295 1.84 -0.25 -9.21
C SER A 295 1.66 -1.75 -9.54
N ILE A 296 0.71 -2.08 -10.42
CA ILE A 296 0.49 -3.46 -10.87
C ILE A 296 1.66 -3.97 -11.71
N ARG A 297 2.21 -3.16 -12.59
CA ARG A 297 3.38 -3.53 -13.39
C ARG A 297 4.58 -3.88 -12.52
N ARG A 298 4.78 -3.13 -11.42
CA ARG A 298 5.91 -3.29 -10.50
C ARG A 298 5.72 -4.46 -9.53
N PHE A 299 4.52 -4.64 -8.99
CA PHE A 299 4.26 -5.55 -7.87
C PHE A 299 3.30 -6.71 -8.20
N GLY A 300 2.84 -6.83 -9.45
CA GLY A 300 1.88 -7.83 -9.88
C GLY A 300 0.42 -7.42 -9.58
N PRO A 301 -0.53 -8.36 -9.60
CA PRO A 301 -1.94 -8.11 -9.37
C PRO A 301 -2.22 -7.29 -8.11
N ALA A 302 -3.12 -6.31 -8.19
CA ALA A 302 -3.39 -5.39 -7.08
C ALA A 302 -3.88 -6.08 -5.80
N THR A 303 -4.41 -7.29 -5.91
CA THR A 303 -4.78 -8.13 -4.77
C THR A 303 -3.59 -8.56 -3.90
N LEU A 304 -2.37 -8.57 -4.44
CA LEU A 304 -1.16 -8.92 -3.69
C LEU A 304 -0.74 -7.81 -2.71
N PHE A 305 -1.04 -6.56 -3.05
CA PHE A 305 -0.74 -5.40 -2.21
C PHE A 305 -2.00 -4.68 -1.68
N ALA A 306 -3.13 -5.40 -1.57
CA ALA A 306 -4.34 -4.91 -0.90
C ALA A 306 -4.21 -5.00 0.61
N THR A 307 -4.60 -3.92 1.32
CA THR A 307 -4.48 -3.85 2.79
C THR A 307 -5.65 -4.50 3.54
N GLU A 308 -6.57 -5.15 2.85
CA GLU A 308 -7.73 -5.82 3.49
C GLU A 308 -7.31 -6.85 4.55
N LYS A 309 -6.26 -7.63 4.26
CA LYS A 309 -5.71 -8.61 5.22
C LYS A 309 -5.12 -7.94 6.45
N PHE A 310 -4.41 -6.83 6.28
CA PHE A 310 -3.86 -6.06 7.41
C PHE A 310 -4.97 -5.44 8.27
N LYS A 311 -6.06 -5.01 7.64
CA LYS A 311 -7.19 -4.42 8.36
C LYS A 311 -7.91 -5.44 9.25
N SER A 312 -8.01 -6.69 8.83
CA SER A 312 -8.53 -7.78 9.66
C SER A 312 -7.64 -8.03 10.88
N PHE A 313 -6.32 -7.83 10.75
CA PHE A 313 -5.36 -7.98 11.83
C PHE A 313 -5.49 -6.88 12.92
N ASN A 314 -6.17 -5.77 12.63
CA ASN A 314 -6.45 -4.74 13.64
C ASN A 314 -7.23 -5.26 14.85
N GLY A 315 -8.04 -6.31 14.68
CA GLY A 315 -8.71 -7.00 15.77
C GLY A 315 -7.72 -7.59 16.77
N VAL A 316 -6.69 -8.26 16.26
CA VAL A 316 -5.61 -8.88 17.06
C VAL A 316 -4.79 -7.82 17.79
N VAL A 317 -4.42 -6.74 17.08
CA VAL A 317 -3.69 -5.60 17.67
C VAL A 317 -4.51 -4.92 18.76
N ARG A 318 -5.80 -4.71 18.53
CA ARG A 318 -6.72 -4.14 19.52
C ARG A 318 -6.84 -5.01 20.75
N TYR A 319 -6.99 -6.33 20.58
CA TYR A 319 -7.01 -7.28 21.68
C TYR A 319 -5.71 -7.20 22.50
N ALA A 320 -4.55 -7.21 21.87
CA ALA A 320 -3.26 -7.04 22.54
C ALA A 320 -3.17 -5.71 23.31
N SER A 321 -3.72 -4.61 22.77
CA SER A 321 -3.75 -3.30 23.41
C SER A 321 -4.69 -3.24 24.62
N THR A 322 -5.88 -3.85 24.53
CA THR A 322 -6.84 -3.86 25.66
C THR A 322 -6.34 -4.66 26.87
N HIS A 323 -5.45 -5.63 26.64
CA HIS A 323 -4.81 -6.45 27.67
C HIS A 323 -3.41 -5.95 28.06
N SER A 324 -3.07 -4.69 27.74
CA SER A 324 -1.87 -4.01 28.24
C SER A 324 -2.19 -3.20 29.49
N ASN A 325 -1.15 -2.79 30.21
CA ASN A 325 -1.29 -1.86 31.36
C ASN A 325 -1.65 -0.42 30.93
N ARG A 326 -1.72 -0.15 29.63
CA ARG A 326 -2.04 1.14 28.98
C ARG A 326 -1.09 2.29 29.26
N LEU A 327 0.01 2.07 29.97
CA LEU A 327 1.05 3.09 30.21
C LEU A 327 1.90 3.31 28.96
N ALA A 328 2.24 2.24 28.25
CA ALA A 328 3.00 2.28 27.00
C ALA A 328 2.46 1.26 25.98
N PRO A 329 1.20 1.41 25.49
CA PRO A 329 0.53 0.37 24.71
C PRO A 329 1.27 -0.03 23.44
N GLY A 330 1.96 0.91 22.78
CA GLY A 330 2.79 0.59 21.60
C GLY A 330 3.94 -0.36 21.91
N ARG A 331 4.64 -0.14 23.06
CA ARG A 331 5.71 -1.01 23.55
C ARG A 331 5.16 -2.39 23.92
N ASP A 332 4.06 -2.43 24.67
CA ASP A 332 3.46 -3.68 25.16
C ASP A 332 2.99 -4.55 24.00
N ILE A 333 2.39 -3.94 22.97
CA ILE A 333 2.01 -4.61 21.73
C ILE A 333 3.25 -5.17 21.02
N ALA A 334 4.30 -4.37 20.85
CA ALA A 334 5.51 -4.80 20.19
C ALA A 334 6.17 -6.00 20.89
N ILE A 335 6.25 -5.97 22.23
CA ILE A 335 6.78 -7.09 23.03
C ILE A 335 5.90 -8.34 22.83
N LYS A 336 4.57 -8.24 22.97
CA LYS A 336 3.66 -9.37 22.77
C LYS A 336 3.79 -10.01 21.39
N PHE A 337 3.96 -9.20 20.34
CA PHE A 337 4.15 -9.73 18.98
C PHE A 337 5.53 -10.34 18.78
N ALA A 338 6.58 -9.78 19.41
CA ALA A 338 7.90 -10.38 19.40
C ALA A 338 7.88 -11.76 20.07
N ASP A 339 7.28 -11.87 21.27
CA ASP A 339 7.13 -13.12 22.00
C ASP A 339 6.30 -14.13 21.22
N PHE A 340 5.18 -13.69 20.61
CA PHE A 340 4.34 -14.54 19.78
C PHE A 340 5.11 -15.09 18.56
N ASN A 341 5.90 -14.26 17.89
CA ASN A 341 6.71 -14.71 16.77
C ASN A 341 7.84 -15.64 17.19
N ALA A 342 8.49 -15.38 18.32
CA ALA A 342 9.53 -16.25 18.88
C ALA A 342 8.95 -17.63 19.26
N LEU A 343 7.77 -17.62 19.90
CA LEU A 343 7.05 -18.84 20.24
C LEU A 343 6.64 -19.64 18.99
N ARG A 344 6.06 -18.98 18.00
CA ARG A 344 5.68 -19.60 16.72
C ARG A 344 6.89 -20.21 16.02
N PHE A 345 8.00 -19.46 15.95
CA PHE A 345 9.25 -19.93 15.37
C PHE A 345 9.78 -21.19 16.08
N SER A 346 9.78 -21.19 17.42
CA SER A 346 10.22 -22.33 18.23
C SER A 346 9.31 -23.55 18.04
N LEU A 347 7.97 -23.35 18.07
CA LEU A 347 6.98 -24.40 17.90
C LEU A 347 7.00 -25.02 16.49
N SER A 348 7.33 -24.23 15.47
CA SER A 348 7.46 -24.72 14.09
C SER A 348 8.79 -25.43 13.79
N GLY A 349 9.66 -25.59 14.79
CA GLY A 349 10.92 -26.29 14.65
C GLY A 349 12.09 -25.41 14.25
N GLY A 350 11.95 -24.09 14.40
CA GLY A 350 13.04 -23.15 14.18
C GLY A 350 14.26 -23.43 15.05
N ILE A 351 15.42 -23.16 14.50
CA ILE A 351 16.71 -23.32 15.19
C ILE A 351 17.18 -21.94 15.63
N THR A 352 17.47 -21.77 16.91
CA THR A 352 18.08 -20.59 17.48
C THR A 352 19.58 -20.83 17.67
N TYR A 353 20.39 -19.84 17.32
CA TYR A 353 21.84 -19.90 17.49
C TYR A 353 22.28 -18.88 18.54
N ASN A 354 23.00 -19.37 19.56
CA ASN A 354 23.59 -18.52 20.58
C ASN A 354 25.05 -18.20 20.20
N ASN A 355 25.34 -16.94 19.91
CA ASN A 355 26.66 -16.51 19.49
C ASN A 355 27.70 -16.59 20.62
N GLU A 356 27.29 -16.45 21.88
CA GLU A 356 28.25 -16.51 23.02
C GLU A 356 28.68 -17.94 23.29
N SER A 357 27.76 -18.89 23.30
CA SER A 357 28.04 -20.30 23.54
C SER A 357 28.37 -21.09 22.28
N GLN A 358 28.28 -20.48 21.09
CA GLN A 358 28.45 -21.12 19.77
C GLN A 358 27.60 -22.39 19.62
N THR A 359 26.37 -22.38 20.20
CA THR A 359 25.48 -23.55 20.20
C THR A 359 24.18 -23.26 19.47
N ALA A 360 23.76 -24.26 18.70
CA ALA A 360 22.41 -24.26 18.10
C ALA A 360 21.44 -25.00 19.05
N SER A 361 20.25 -24.43 19.26
CA SER A 361 19.18 -25.04 20.03
C SER A 361 17.90 -25.13 19.24
N LYS A 362 17.12 -26.18 19.47
CA LYS A 362 15.82 -26.45 18.85
C LYS A 362 14.86 -26.95 19.91
N SER A 363 13.57 -26.70 19.72
CA SER A 363 12.53 -27.26 20.60
C SER A 363 12.58 -28.78 20.66
N SER A 364 12.20 -29.35 21.81
CA SER A 364 12.23 -30.80 22.01
C SER A 364 11.33 -31.52 21.01
N PRO A 365 11.63 -32.76 20.63
CA PRO A 365 10.79 -33.55 19.74
C PRO A 365 9.36 -33.70 20.25
N ALA A 366 9.17 -33.81 21.58
CA ALA A 366 7.85 -33.91 22.19
C ALA A 366 7.01 -32.66 21.97
N LEU A 367 7.61 -31.47 22.10
CA LEU A 367 6.93 -30.17 21.86
C LEU A 367 6.58 -29.99 20.39
N LEU A 368 7.49 -30.36 19.49
CA LEU A 368 7.27 -30.29 18.05
C LEU A 368 6.11 -31.20 17.62
N ASN A 369 6.13 -32.44 18.11
CA ASN A 369 5.06 -33.41 17.85
C ASN A 369 3.71 -32.94 18.39
N PHE A 370 3.68 -32.39 19.60
CA PHE A 370 2.48 -31.77 20.16
C PHE A 370 1.92 -30.69 19.28
N PHE A 371 2.77 -29.77 18.81
CA PHE A 371 2.35 -28.68 17.93
C PHE A 371 1.86 -29.17 16.57
N GLN A 372 2.57 -30.14 15.96
CA GLN A 372 2.19 -30.73 14.68
C GLN A 372 0.84 -31.45 14.71
N ASN A 373 0.47 -32.01 15.85
CA ASN A 373 -0.79 -32.74 16.02
C ASN A 373 -1.95 -31.87 16.56
N ASN A 374 -1.71 -30.57 16.84
CA ASN A 374 -2.73 -29.69 17.40
C ASN A 374 -3.14 -28.58 16.45
N LYS A 375 -4.13 -28.86 15.59
CA LYS A 375 -4.65 -27.92 14.59
C LYS A 375 -5.18 -26.61 15.20
N SER A 376 -5.78 -26.66 16.39
CA SER A 376 -6.30 -25.46 17.07
C SER A 376 -5.18 -24.49 17.45
N ILE A 377 -4.08 -25.02 17.98
CA ILE A 377 -2.90 -24.20 18.32
C ILE A 377 -2.23 -23.70 17.05
N GLN A 378 -2.06 -24.52 16.02
CA GLN A 378 -1.53 -24.10 14.71
C GLN A 378 -2.33 -22.94 14.14
N HIS A 379 -3.65 -23.07 14.11
CA HIS A 379 -4.54 -21.99 13.63
C HIS A 379 -4.40 -20.73 14.48
N THR A 380 -4.37 -20.85 15.81
CA THR A 380 -4.18 -19.71 16.73
C THR A 380 -2.84 -19.01 16.51
N MET A 381 -1.79 -19.77 16.20
CA MET A 381 -0.45 -19.26 15.88
C MET A 381 -0.32 -18.78 14.44
N GLY A 382 -1.37 -18.85 13.63
CA GLY A 382 -1.31 -18.50 12.21
C GLY A 382 -0.31 -19.37 11.44
N TYR A 383 -0.18 -20.63 11.85
CA TYR A 383 0.69 -21.61 11.21
C TYR A 383 -0.11 -22.52 10.31
N ASP A 384 0.30 -22.62 9.05
CA ASP A 384 -0.26 -23.55 8.07
C ASP A 384 0.81 -24.59 7.72
N PRO A 385 0.63 -25.85 8.10
CA PRO A 385 1.61 -26.89 7.81
C PRO A 385 1.80 -27.16 6.32
N THR A 386 0.80 -26.85 5.49
CA THR A 386 0.89 -27.02 4.03
C THR A 386 1.87 -26.06 3.39
N ILE A 387 2.11 -24.91 4.04
CA ILE A 387 3.11 -23.93 3.61
C ILE A 387 4.52 -24.34 4.05
N SER A 388 4.64 -25.05 5.20
CA SER A 388 5.94 -25.41 5.77
C SER A 388 6.55 -26.70 5.17
N GLU A 389 5.75 -27.52 4.51
CA GLU A 389 6.25 -28.72 3.81
C GLU A 389 6.98 -28.42 2.51
N THR A 390 6.88 -27.20 2.02
CA THR A 390 7.71 -26.72 0.93
C THR A 390 9.02 -26.12 1.47
N ILE A 391 9.90 -26.98 1.98
CA ILE A 391 11.34 -26.67 1.90
C ILE A 391 11.59 -26.40 0.43
N PRO A 392 12.18 -25.26 0.06
CA PRO A 392 12.53 -25.01 -1.33
C PRO A 392 13.34 -26.23 -1.79
N HIS A 393 12.75 -27.10 -2.61
CA HIS A 393 13.52 -28.10 -3.29
C HIS A 393 14.42 -27.29 -4.20
N TYR A 394 15.71 -27.22 -3.82
CA TYR A 394 16.71 -26.71 -4.75
C TYR A 394 16.56 -27.53 -6.03
N PRO A 395 16.11 -26.93 -7.14
CA PRO A 395 15.97 -27.68 -8.37
C PRO A 395 17.33 -28.30 -8.65
N PHE A 396 17.34 -29.55 -9.07
CA PHE A 396 18.55 -30.22 -9.51
C PHE A 396 19.34 -29.24 -10.37
N MET A 397 20.48 -28.78 -9.88
CA MET A 397 21.28 -27.79 -10.59
C MET A 397 21.74 -28.43 -11.89
N LYS A 398 21.06 -28.13 -13.00
CA LYS A 398 21.64 -28.37 -14.31
C LYS A 398 22.94 -27.58 -14.31
N LYS A 399 24.08 -28.28 -14.33
CA LYS A 399 25.38 -27.64 -14.56
C LYS A 399 25.29 -26.90 -15.89
N ILE A 400 25.00 -25.61 -15.82
CA ILE A 400 25.06 -24.74 -16.98
C ILE A 400 26.55 -24.58 -17.25
N LYS A 401 27.03 -25.01 -18.42
CA LYS A 401 28.36 -24.64 -18.89
C LYS A 401 28.37 -23.14 -19.11
N LEU A 402 28.84 -22.40 -18.10
CA LEU A 402 29.05 -20.96 -18.23
C LEU A 402 30.25 -20.76 -19.17
N THR A 403 30.10 -19.91 -20.16
CA THR A 403 31.22 -19.41 -20.96
C THR A 403 32.15 -18.60 -20.03
N LYS A 404 33.42 -18.44 -20.41
CA LYS A 404 34.41 -17.73 -19.58
C LYS A 404 33.99 -16.29 -19.24
N GLU A 405 33.12 -15.67 -20.04
CA GLU A 405 32.61 -14.31 -19.86
C GLU A 405 31.39 -14.24 -18.93
N GLU A 406 30.71 -15.36 -18.71
CA GLU A 406 29.54 -15.47 -17.84
C GLU A 406 29.87 -15.91 -16.39
N LYS A 407 31.15 -15.99 -16.01
CA LYS A 407 31.51 -16.17 -14.61
C LYS A 407 31.01 -14.97 -13.85
N VAL A 408 29.87 -15.14 -13.18
CA VAL A 408 29.29 -14.14 -12.31
C VAL A 408 30.34 -13.73 -11.29
N GLN A 409 30.73 -12.47 -11.35
CA GLN A 409 31.43 -11.88 -10.24
C GLN A 409 30.43 -11.84 -9.08
N CYS A 410 30.63 -12.74 -8.12
CA CYS A 410 29.91 -12.67 -6.86
C CYS A 410 30.08 -11.24 -6.32
N PRO A 411 29.00 -10.53 -5.93
CA PRO A 411 29.14 -9.21 -5.34
C PRO A 411 30.16 -9.27 -4.23
N GLN A 412 31.12 -8.37 -4.25
CA GLN A 412 32.29 -8.40 -3.34
C GLN A 412 31.89 -8.48 -1.86
N ALA A 413 30.73 -7.89 -1.51
CA ALA A 413 30.12 -7.98 -0.18
C ALA A 413 29.76 -9.43 0.22
N LEU A 414 29.16 -10.21 -0.69
CA LEU A 414 28.79 -11.62 -0.42
C LEU A 414 30.05 -12.52 -0.31
N ALA A 415 31.04 -12.28 -1.13
CA ALA A 415 32.31 -13.02 -1.07
C ALA A 415 33.09 -12.72 0.22
N SER A 416 32.97 -11.49 0.77
CA SER A 416 33.59 -11.11 2.03
C SER A 416 32.91 -11.75 3.25
N ASP A 417 31.58 -11.82 3.20
CA ASP A 417 30.75 -12.35 4.30
C ASP A 417 30.77 -13.89 4.37
N TYR A 418 31.07 -14.55 3.24
CA TYR A 418 31.08 -16.02 3.11
C TYR A 418 32.35 -16.52 2.34
N PRO A 419 33.58 -16.34 2.87
CA PRO A 419 34.81 -16.60 2.14
C PRO A 419 35.00 -18.07 1.76
N ASP A 420 34.40 -18.99 2.52
CA ASP A 420 34.56 -20.45 2.32
C ASP A 420 33.42 -21.07 1.51
N HIS A 421 32.51 -20.23 0.92
CA HIS A 421 31.34 -20.71 0.18
C HIS A 421 31.54 -20.58 -1.33
N GLU A 422 31.19 -21.62 -2.05
CA GLU A 422 31.11 -21.60 -3.52
C GLU A 422 29.75 -21.10 -3.96
N PHE A 423 29.72 -19.98 -4.68
CA PHE A 423 28.47 -19.38 -5.19
C PHE A 423 28.17 -19.88 -6.59
N GLN A 424 26.93 -20.34 -6.81
CA GLN A 424 26.48 -20.78 -8.12
C GLN A 424 25.27 -19.96 -8.58
N GLN A 425 25.28 -19.57 -9.85
CA GLN A 425 24.12 -18.92 -10.45
C GLN A 425 23.11 -19.97 -10.89
N ILE A 426 21.86 -19.83 -10.45
CA ILE A 426 20.76 -20.69 -10.86
C ILE A 426 19.84 -19.97 -11.85
N ALA A 427 19.30 -20.70 -12.84
CA ALA A 427 18.38 -20.15 -13.82
C ALA A 427 16.98 -19.94 -13.27
N SER A 428 16.57 -20.75 -12.32
CA SER A 428 15.29 -20.65 -11.63
C SER A 428 15.37 -21.27 -10.24
N LEU A 429 14.60 -20.72 -9.31
CA LEU A 429 14.40 -21.25 -7.96
C LEU A 429 12.91 -21.51 -7.78
N GLU A 430 12.52 -22.75 -7.50
CA GLU A 430 11.16 -23.09 -7.12
C GLU A 430 10.96 -22.77 -5.62
N LEU A 431 10.04 -21.85 -5.33
CA LEU A 431 9.68 -21.47 -3.96
C LEU A 431 8.64 -22.42 -3.37
N ASN A 432 7.74 -22.92 -4.23
CA ASN A 432 6.73 -23.95 -3.92
C ASN A 432 6.24 -24.59 -5.22
N LYS A 433 5.27 -25.54 -5.13
CA LYS A 433 4.73 -26.25 -6.32
C LYS A 433 4.14 -25.36 -7.42
N HIS A 434 3.86 -24.10 -7.11
CA HIS A 434 3.17 -23.15 -8.00
C HIS A 434 3.97 -21.89 -8.29
N GLU A 435 5.10 -21.68 -7.61
CA GLU A 435 5.89 -20.46 -7.74
C GLU A 435 7.35 -20.74 -8.00
N SER A 436 7.87 -20.13 -9.05
CA SER A 436 9.30 -20.17 -9.37
C SER A 436 9.84 -18.76 -9.63
N ILE A 437 11.03 -18.49 -9.16
CA ILE A 437 11.79 -17.28 -9.48
C ILE A 437 12.73 -17.61 -10.64
N LYS A 438 12.67 -16.85 -11.72
CA LYS A 438 13.56 -16.99 -12.87
C LYS A 438 14.55 -15.82 -12.91
N LYS A 439 15.74 -16.07 -13.50
CA LYS A 439 16.86 -15.11 -13.58
C LYS A 439 16.45 -13.70 -14.09
N ALA A 440 15.40 -13.56 -14.87
CA ALA A 440 14.94 -12.28 -15.42
C ALA A 440 13.92 -11.52 -14.54
N HIS A 441 13.53 -12.06 -13.39
CA HIS A 441 12.52 -11.44 -12.52
C HIS A 441 13.10 -10.47 -11.48
N PHE A 442 14.42 -10.33 -11.43
CA PHE A 442 15.11 -9.38 -10.57
C PHE A 442 15.99 -8.46 -11.43
N VAL A 443 15.40 -7.42 -11.97
CA VAL A 443 16.08 -6.22 -12.48
C VAL A 443 15.47 -5.01 -11.82
#